data_456028c926ee56173857dc82e1474767
#
_entry.id   456028c926ee56173857dc82e1474767
#
_cell.length_a   1.000
_cell.length_b   1.000
_cell.length_c   1.000
_cell.angle_alpha   90.00
_cell.angle_beta   90.00
_cell.angle_gamma   90.00
#
_symmetry.space_group_name_H-M   'P 1'
#
loop_
_entity.id
_entity.type
_entity.pdbx_description
1 polymer ?
#
loop_
_entity_poly.entity_id
_entity_poly.type
_entity_poly.pdbx_seq_one_letter_code
_entity_poly.pdbx_strand_id
1 'polypeptide(L)'
;MRLAGHTLGTPNHTVPQALSLFRAAGLDAAEVIYQNDYKSGLPLGDRHSAMEALKAAEGEGVPIVGLTPYTTAINSLDNTEWSKGVDEFRGAIDTAQLLGADRVRVYAGSWQPGDSDHAARWGQLRKALETLAPEAQQAGVRLCVENHFGTMTQTAADTAALVREIAQPSVRVLYDQANLTFTHDESYEEAFAVQGDLIGHVHVKDLVFTDPNAAFRATETARVNASERAVRSRVVGSGVVPWSQILASLLQHGYDDVLSIELEYRWHPQDLPAPEDGFSESVSVLRSMLTNLAEVRNA
;
A
#
# COMPACT_ATOMS: atom_id res chain seq x y z
N MET A 1 -10.86 -0.60 13.84
CA MET A 1 -9.88 -0.90 12.73
C MET A 1 -9.32 -2.30 12.91
N ARG A 2 -9.15 -3.06 11.81
CA ARG A 2 -8.46 -4.36 11.75
C ARG A 2 -7.00 -4.15 11.33
N LEU A 3 -6.10 -5.03 11.76
CA LEU A 3 -4.69 -4.97 11.37
C LEU A 3 -4.39 -6.08 10.36
N ALA A 4 -3.85 -5.72 9.21
CA ALA A 4 -3.36 -6.67 8.21
C ALA A 4 -1.83 -6.65 8.13
N GLY A 5 -1.24 -7.80 7.76
CA GLY A 5 0.17 -7.90 7.41
C GLY A 5 0.35 -7.87 5.89
N HIS A 6 1.25 -7.03 5.41
CA HIS A 6 1.62 -7.02 3.99
C HIS A 6 2.77 -7.99 3.72
N THR A 7 2.64 -8.84 2.70
CA THR A 7 3.62 -9.91 2.43
C THR A 7 4.99 -9.42 1.93
N LEU A 8 5.17 -8.12 1.68
CA LEU A 8 6.48 -7.50 1.46
C LEU A 8 7.42 -7.70 2.67
N GLY A 9 6.86 -7.71 3.87
CA GLY A 9 7.59 -7.95 5.11
C GLY A 9 8.05 -9.40 5.30
N THR A 10 7.59 -10.35 4.47
CA THR A 10 7.91 -11.78 4.60
C THR A 10 8.54 -12.38 3.33
N PRO A 11 9.61 -11.77 2.74
CA PRO A 11 10.09 -12.11 1.39
C PRO A 11 10.60 -13.54 1.24
N ASN A 12 10.97 -14.19 2.33
CA ASN A 12 11.50 -15.55 2.34
C ASN A 12 10.44 -16.64 2.60
N HIS A 13 9.18 -16.24 2.79
CA HIS A 13 8.04 -17.12 3.04
C HIS A 13 7.19 -17.28 1.77
N THR A 14 6.51 -18.42 1.64
CA THR A 14 5.38 -18.54 0.71
C THR A 14 4.16 -17.84 1.28
N VAL A 15 3.13 -17.59 0.45
CA VAL A 15 1.90 -16.97 0.95
C VAL A 15 1.28 -17.76 2.12
N PRO A 16 1.12 -19.08 2.07
CA PRO A 16 0.65 -19.86 3.23
C PRO A 16 1.52 -19.70 4.49
N GLN A 17 2.85 -19.69 4.34
CA GLN A 17 3.76 -19.47 5.47
C GLN A 17 3.65 -18.06 6.05
N ALA A 18 3.46 -17.04 5.18
CA ALA A 18 3.23 -15.67 5.62
C ALA A 18 1.91 -15.54 6.42
N LEU A 19 0.86 -16.20 5.97
CA LEU A 19 -0.43 -16.23 6.68
C LEU A 19 -0.31 -16.86 8.08
N SER A 20 0.42 -17.96 8.20
CA SER A 20 0.71 -18.59 9.53
C SER A 20 1.50 -17.64 10.42
N LEU A 21 2.50 -16.93 9.88
CA LEU A 21 3.27 -15.92 10.62
C LEU A 21 2.34 -14.76 11.07
N PHE A 22 1.48 -14.26 10.19
CA PHE A 22 0.54 -13.19 10.50
C PHE A 22 -0.44 -13.60 11.61
N ARG A 23 -0.94 -14.84 11.55
CA ARG A 23 -1.75 -15.42 12.63
C ARG A 23 -1.00 -15.41 13.96
N ALA A 24 0.25 -15.88 13.97
CA ALA A 24 1.07 -15.94 15.17
C ALA A 24 1.38 -14.55 15.74
N ALA A 25 1.58 -13.55 14.87
CA ALA A 25 1.79 -12.14 15.25
C ALA A 25 0.52 -11.43 15.74
N GLY A 26 -0.66 -12.06 15.66
CA GLY A 26 -1.93 -11.46 16.10
C GLY A 26 -2.56 -10.50 15.09
N LEU A 27 -2.27 -10.66 13.81
CA LEU A 27 -2.91 -9.91 12.72
C LEU A 27 -4.29 -10.48 12.41
N ASP A 28 -5.20 -9.60 11.98
CA ASP A 28 -6.59 -9.93 11.69
C ASP A 28 -6.82 -10.30 10.22
N ALA A 29 -5.87 -9.94 9.33
CA ALA A 29 -5.98 -10.09 7.89
C ALA A 29 -4.60 -10.07 7.21
N ALA A 30 -4.59 -10.27 5.89
CA ALA A 30 -3.39 -10.19 5.07
C ALA A 30 -3.62 -9.34 3.81
N GLU A 31 -2.58 -8.66 3.36
CA GLU A 31 -2.46 -8.05 2.05
C GLU A 31 -1.33 -8.72 1.30
N VAL A 32 -1.57 -9.16 0.07
CA VAL A 32 -0.68 -10.07 -0.64
C VAL A 32 -0.16 -9.42 -1.93
N ILE A 33 1.13 -9.53 -2.15
CA ILE A 33 1.76 -9.14 -3.42
C ILE A 33 1.15 -9.97 -4.57
N TYR A 34 0.76 -9.28 -5.64
CA TYR A 34 0.30 -9.91 -6.88
C TYR A 34 1.28 -9.58 -8.00
N GLN A 35 2.34 -10.41 -8.09
CA GLN A 35 3.45 -10.17 -9.02
C GLN A 35 4.26 -11.45 -9.20
N ASN A 36 4.78 -11.65 -10.41
CA ASN A 36 5.75 -12.73 -10.69
C ASN A 36 7.05 -12.53 -9.90
N ASP A 37 7.77 -13.62 -9.67
CA ASP A 37 9.10 -13.63 -9.04
C ASP A 37 9.14 -13.17 -7.57
N TYR A 38 7.98 -13.17 -6.90
CA TYR A 38 7.88 -12.96 -5.46
C TYR A 38 7.48 -14.23 -4.75
N LYS A 39 8.37 -14.80 -3.92
CA LYS A 39 8.05 -16.01 -3.15
C LYS A 39 6.85 -15.80 -2.22
N SER A 40 6.74 -14.59 -1.65
CA SER A 40 5.65 -14.15 -0.77
C SER A 40 4.48 -13.52 -1.52
N GLY A 41 4.38 -13.74 -2.83
CA GLY A 41 3.33 -13.19 -3.69
C GLY A 41 2.59 -14.27 -4.46
N LEU A 42 1.51 -13.84 -5.10
CA LEU A 42 0.76 -14.64 -6.07
C LEU A 42 1.24 -14.27 -7.48
N PRO A 43 1.63 -15.25 -8.31
CA PRO A 43 1.99 -14.98 -9.70
C PRO A 43 0.78 -14.47 -10.50
N LEU A 44 1.05 -13.60 -11.47
CA LEU A 44 0.03 -13.02 -12.34
C LEU A 44 -0.77 -14.11 -13.06
N GLY A 45 -2.08 -14.12 -12.90
CA GLY A 45 -2.99 -15.07 -13.56
C GLY A 45 -2.92 -16.52 -13.05
N ASP A 46 -2.14 -16.83 -12.04
CA ASP A 46 -2.05 -18.18 -11.49
C ASP A 46 -3.21 -18.47 -10.52
N ARG A 47 -4.29 -18.97 -11.09
CA ARG A 47 -5.48 -19.38 -10.33
C ARG A 47 -5.21 -20.50 -9.32
N HIS A 48 -4.25 -21.39 -9.61
CA HIS A 48 -3.94 -22.50 -8.70
C HIS A 48 -3.33 -21.96 -7.41
N SER A 49 -2.29 -21.14 -7.51
CA SER A 49 -1.66 -20.47 -6.36
C SER A 49 -2.65 -19.59 -5.57
N ALA A 50 -3.58 -18.92 -6.28
CA ALA A 50 -4.64 -18.16 -5.61
C ALA A 50 -5.58 -19.06 -4.79
N MET A 51 -5.98 -20.21 -5.30
CA MET A 51 -6.82 -21.17 -4.57
C MET A 51 -6.10 -21.80 -3.37
N GLU A 52 -4.80 -22.08 -3.49
CA GLU A 52 -3.98 -22.54 -2.36
C GLU A 52 -3.89 -21.47 -1.26
N ALA A 53 -3.70 -20.21 -1.65
CA ALA A 53 -3.67 -19.08 -0.71
C ALA A 53 -5.03 -18.90 -0.01
N LEU A 54 -6.15 -19.01 -0.74
CA LEU A 54 -7.50 -18.95 -0.17
C LEU A 54 -7.69 -20.04 0.87
N LYS A 55 -7.37 -21.28 0.55
CA LYS A 55 -7.47 -22.40 1.50
C LYS A 55 -6.60 -22.20 2.74
N ALA A 56 -5.39 -21.66 2.57
CA ALA A 56 -4.51 -21.37 3.69
C ALA A 56 -5.08 -20.23 4.56
N ALA A 57 -5.62 -19.17 3.94
CA ALA A 57 -6.27 -18.06 4.63
C ALA A 57 -7.47 -18.52 5.48
N GLU A 58 -8.30 -19.41 4.93
CA GLU A 58 -9.41 -20.03 5.67
C GLU A 58 -8.91 -20.90 6.81
N GLY A 59 -7.86 -21.71 6.59
CA GLY A 59 -7.28 -22.58 7.61
C GLY A 59 -6.66 -21.84 8.78
N GLU A 60 -5.99 -20.71 8.51
CA GLU A 60 -5.37 -19.85 9.53
C GLU A 60 -6.37 -18.86 10.15
N GLY A 61 -7.53 -18.64 9.55
CA GLY A 61 -8.46 -17.60 9.97
C GLY A 61 -7.93 -16.17 9.73
N VAL A 62 -7.06 -16.01 8.74
CA VAL A 62 -6.46 -14.73 8.32
C VAL A 62 -6.89 -14.45 6.87
N PRO A 63 -8.05 -13.78 6.67
CA PRO A 63 -8.55 -13.50 5.33
C PRO A 63 -7.61 -12.58 4.56
N ILE A 64 -7.46 -12.83 3.25
CA ILE A 64 -6.77 -11.91 2.34
C ILE A 64 -7.75 -10.79 2.01
N VAL A 65 -7.37 -9.56 2.32
CA VAL A 65 -8.24 -8.38 2.14
C VAL A 65 -7.83 -7.51 0.96
N GLY A 66 -6.60 -7.64 0.47
CA GLY A 66 -6.09 -6.83 -0.61
C GLY A 66 -4.99 -7.50 -1.41
N LEU A 67 -4.83 -7.03 -2.65
CA LEU A 67 -3.73 -7.41 -3.54
C LEU A 67 -2.91 -6.18 -3.94
N THR A 68 -1.59 -6.35 -4.01
CA THR A 68 -0.64 -5.28 -4.38
C THR A 68 0.16 -5.62 -5.62
N PRO A 69 -0.37 -5.36 -6.83
CA PRO A 69 0.40 -5.43 -8.06
C PRO A 69 1.48 -4.34 -8.11
N TYR A 70 2.59 -4.61 -8.81
CA TYR A 70 3.68 -3.67 -9.08
C TYR A 70 3.71 -3.21 -10.54
N THR A 71 2.61 -3.38 -11.25
CA THR A 71 2.43 -2.96 -12.63
C THR A 71 2.45 -1.44 -12.74
N THR A 72 3.32 -0.90 -13.59
CA THR A 72 3.48 0.53 -13.84
C THR A 72 3.10 0.96 -15.25
N ALA A 73 2.76 0.02 -16.14
CA ALA A 73 2.56 0.30 -17.57
C ALA A 73 1.27 1.08 -17.90
N ILE A 74 0.37 1.30 -16.94
CA ILE A 74 -0.94 1.95 -17.15
C ILE A 74 -0.88 3.44 -17.52
N ASN A 75 0.30 4.07 -17.45
CA ASN A 75 0.55 5.42 -17.97
C ASN A 75 1.44 5.43 -19.23
N SER A 76 1.72 4.25 -19.81
CA SER A 76 2.57 4.13 -21.01
C SER A 76 1.92 4.83 -22.21
N LEU A 77 2.74 5.50 -23.01
CA LEU A 77 2.35 6.06 -24.31
C LEU A 77 2.38 5.01 -25.44
N ASP A 78 3.02 3.87 -25.20
CA ASP A 78 2.92 2.70 -26.07
C ASP A 78 1.61 1.95 -25.77
N ASN A 79 0.77 1.81 -26.79
CA ASN A 79 -0.54 1.17 -26.64
C ASN A 79 -0.47 -0.31 -26.25
N THR A 80 0.56 -1.03 -26.68
CA THR A 80 0.74 -2.45 -26.37
C THR A 80 1.09 -2.63 -24.90
N GLU A 81 2.05 -1.84 -24.40
CA GLU A 81 2.41 -1.83 -22.98
C GLU A 81 1.26 -1.34 -22.10
N TRP A 82 0.55 -0.30 -22.54
CA TRP A 82 -0.62 0.19 -21.83
C TRP A 82 -1.71 -0.89 -21.70
N SER A 83 -2.06 -1.57 -22.82
CA SER A 83 -3.05 -2.64 -22.79
C SER A 83 -2.63 -3.79 -21.88
N LYS A 84 -1.36 -4.19 -21.92
CA LYS A 84 -0.80 -5.19 -21.02
C LYS A 84 -0.96 -4.79 -19.56
N GLY A 85 -0.63 -3.54 -19.21
CA GLY A 85 -0.81 -3.04 -17.83
C GLY A 85 -2.27 -3.06 -17.38
N VAL A 86 -3.21 -2.68 -18.24
CA VAL A 86 -4.65 -2.77 -17.98
C VAL A 86 -5.09 -4.23 -17.76
N ASP A 87 -4.61 -5.17 -18.59
CA ASP A 87 -4.96 -6.59 -18.46
C ASP A 87 -4.37 -7.22 -17.20
N GLU A 88 -3.20 -6.80 -16.76
CA GLU A 88 -2.63 -7.21 -15.46
C GLU A 88 -3.49 -6.75 -14.28
N PHE A 89 -4.04 -5.52 -14.33
CA PHE A 89 -5.00 -5.04 -13.32
C PHE A 89 -6.34 -5.78 -13.37
N ARG A 90 -6.85 -6.16 -14.55
CA ARG A 90 -8.01 -7.04 -14.67
C ARG A 90 -7.77 -8.38 -13.97
N GLY A 91 -6.61 -8.98 -14.21
CA GLY A 91 -6.21 -10.21 -13.52
C GLY A 91 -6.13 -10.03 -11.99
N ALA A 92 -5.70 -8.87 -11.53
CA ALA A 92 -5.70 -8.56 -10.08
C ALA A 92 -7.12 -8.41 -9.52
N ILE A 93 -8.04 -7.75 -10.25
CA ILE A 93 -9.46 -7.63 -9.86
C ILE A 93 -10.12 -9.00 -9.79
N ASP A 94 -9.95 -9.83 -10.82
CA ASP A 94 -10.52 -11.20 -10.87
C ASP A 94 -9.97 -12.07 -9.74
N THR A 95 -8.67 -11.95 -9.46
CA THR A 95 -8.02 -12.71 -8.39
C THR A 95 -8.48 -12.20 -7.02
N ALA A 96 -8.62 -10.89 -6.83
CA ALA A 96 -9.18 -10.32 -5.59
C ALA A 96 -10.60 -10.83 -5.33
N GLN A 97 -11.47 -10.81 -6.35
CA GLN A 97 -12.82 -11.37 -6.24
C GLN A 97 -12.80 -12.87 -5.87
N LEU A 98 -11.92 -13.67 -6.48
CA LEU A 98 -11.76 -15.09 -6.16
C LEU A 98 -11.37 -15.31 -4.69
N LEU A 99 -10.52 -14.46 -4.14
CA LEU A 99 -10.02 -14.53 -2.77
C LEU A 99 -11.00 -13.93 -1.74
N GLY A 100 -12.06 -13.27 -2.19
CA GLY A 100 -12.93 -12.47 -1.32
C GLY A 100 -12.28 -11.18 -0.81
N ALA A 101 -11.20 -10.74 -1.45
CA ALA A 101 -10.55 -9.47 -1.16
C ALA A 101 -11.32 -8.30 -1.82
N ASP A 102 -11.44 -7.18 -1.11
CA ASP A 102 -12.26 -6.04 -1.55
C ASP A 102 -11.42 -4.85 -2.03
N ARG A 103 -10.10 -5.01 -2.18
CA ARG A 103 -9.21 -3.94 -2.62
C ARG A 103 -8.03 -4.44 -3.45
N VAL A 104 -7.63 -3.60 -4.40
CA VAL A 104 -6.41 -3.75 -5.21
C VAL A 104 -5.66 -2.43 -5.16
N ARG A 105 -4.39 -2.46 -4.76
CA ARG A 105 -3.51 -1.29 -4.85
C ARG A 105 -3.31 -0.89 -6.30
N VAL A 106 -3.36 0.40 -6.60
CA VAL A 106 -2.94 0.96 -7.88
C VAL A 106 -1.63 1.71 -7.71
N TYR A 107 -0.59 1.17 -8.31
CA TYR A 107 0.64 1.89 -8.55
C TYR A 107 0.42 2.81 -9.74
N ALA A 108 0.41 4.12 -9.53
CA ALA A 108 -0.09 5.11 -10.50
C ALA A 108 0.89 5.39 -11.66
N GLY A 109 1.22 4.36 -12.40
CA GLY A 109 2.18 4.40 -13.49
C GLY A 109 3.62 4.59 -13.03
N SER A 110 4.51 4.94 -13.97
CA SER A 110 5.91 5.30 -13.69
C SER A 110 6.13 6.76 -14.01
N TRP A 111 6.76 7.48 -13.09
CA TRP A 111 7.17 8.86 -13.29
C TRP A 111 8.48 9.13 -12.57
N GLN A 112 9.51 9.56 -13.31
CA GLN A 112 10.83 9.85 -12.77
C GLN A 112 11.25 11.29 -13.11
N PRO A 113 12.10 11.94 -12.30
CA PRO A 113 12.68 13.23 -12.66
C PRO A 113 13.35 13.17 -14.02
N GLY A 114 12.97 14.08 -14.92
CA GLY A 114 13.44 14.14 -16.30
C GLY A 114 12.55 13.44 -17.32
N ASP A 115 11.50 12.72 -16.89
CA ASP A 115 10.49 12.21 -17.81
C ASP A 115 9.74 13.36 -18.50
N SER A 116 9.33 13.12 -19.75
CA SER A 116 8.56 14.06 -20.57
C SER A 116 7.11 13.63 -20.69
N ASP A 117 6.30 14.52 -21.27
CA ASP A 117 4.91 14.22 -21.65
C ASP A 117 3.98 13.92 -20.48
N HIS A 118 4.16 14.61 -19.34
CA HIS A 118 3.36 14.41 -18.11
C HIS A 118 1.86 14.41 -18.40
N ALA A 119 1.35 15.39 -19.15
CA ALA A 119 -0.08 15.48 -19.44
C ALA A 119 -0.61 14.29 -20.26
N ALA A 120 0.19 13.81 -21.23
CA ALA A 120 -0.17 12.64 -22.03
C ALA A 120 -0.17 11.35 -21.19
N ARG A 121 0.82 11.16 -20.34
CA ARG A 121 0.92 10.03 -19.42
C ARG A 121 -0.17 10.05 -18.34
N TRP A 122 -0.49 11.22 -17.81
CA TRP A 122 -1.63 11.42 -16.91
C TRP A 122 -2.95 11.04 -17.60
N GLY A 123 -3.12 11.45 -18.87
CA GLY A 123 -4.27 11.06 -19.69
C GLY A 123 -4.39 9.54 -19.87
N GLN A 124 -3.29 8.83 -20.10
CA GLN A 124 -3.29 7.37 -20.21
C GLN A 124 -3.60 6.69 -18.86
N LEU A 125 -3.04 7.18 -17.76
CA LEU A 125 -3.34 6.69 -16.42
C LEU A 125 -4.84 6.85 -16.09
N ARG A 126 -5.39 8.04 -16.34
CA ARG A 126 -6.81 8.32 -16.16
C ARG A 126 -7.67 7.38 -16.99
N LYS A 127 -7.36 7.22 -18.28
CA LYS A 127 -8.07 6.32 -19.20
C LYS A 127 -8.04 4.86 -18.70
N ALA A 128 -6.91 4.39 -18.16
CA ALA A 128 -6.80 3.06 -17.58
C ALA A 128 -7.77 2.87 -16.40
N LEU A 129 -7.79 3.82 -15.46
CA LEU A 129 -8.68 3.77 -14.31
C LEU A 129 -10.16 3.93 -14.69
N GLU A 130 -10.51 4.81 -15.66
CA GLU A 130 -11.86 4.93 -16.20
C GLU A 130 -12.35 3.62 -16.84
N THR A 131 -11.42 2.84 -17.43
CA THR A 131 -11.72 1.54 -18.02
C THR A 131 -11.91 0.47 -16.93
N LEU A 132 -11.06 0.45 -15.91
CA LEU A 132 -11.05 -0.58 -14.86
C LEU A 132 -12.10 -0.35 -13.76
N ALA A 133 -12.48 0.89 -13.49
CA ALA A 133 -13.36 1.23 -12.38
C ALA A 133 -14.75 0.56 -12.44
N PRO A 134 -15.45 0.47 -13.60
CA PRO A 134 -16.70 -0.27 -13.69
C PRO A 134 -16.53 -1.78 -13.46
N GLU A 135 -15.42 -2.37 -13.95
CA GLU A 135 -15.10 -3.79 -13.77
C GLU A 135 -14.85 -4.08 -12.27
N ALA A 136 -14.05 -3.25 -11.61
CA ALA A 136 -13.78 -3.33 -10.18
C ALA A 136 -15.06 -3.17 -9.34
N GLN A 137 -15.93 -2.23 -9.70
CA GLN A 137 -17.21 -2.03 -9.03
C GLN A 137 -18.11 -3.26 -9.14
N GLN A 138 -18.18 -3.88 -10.33
CA GLN A 138 -18.96 -5.10 -10.55
C GLN A 138 -18.41 -6.28 -9.74
N ALA A 139 -17.08 -6.36 -9.60
CA ALA A 139 -16.42 -7.38 -8.78
C ALA A 139 -16.51 -7.12 -7.26
N GLY A 140 -17.02 -5.95 -6.83
CA GLY A 140 -17.02 -5.55 -5.41
C GLY A 140 -15.64 -5.15 -4.90
N VAL A 141 -14.72 -4.76 -5.78
CA VAL A 141 -13.32 -4.42 -5.50
C VAL A 141 -13.11 -2.90 -5.61
N ARG A 142 -12.37 -2.33 -4.68
CA ARG A 142 -11.87 -0.94 -4.74
C ARG A 142 -10.49 -0.91 -5.37
N LEU A 143 -10.26 0.01 -6.29
CA LEU A 143 -8.95 0.37 -6.82
C LEU A 143 -8.39 1.50 -5.94
N CYS A 144 -7.40 1.19 -5.12
CA CYS A 144 -6.83 2.11 -4.15
C CYS A 144 -5.51 2.70 -4.69
N VAL A 145 -5.57 3.95 -5.15
CA VAL A 145 -4.42 4.67 -5.74
C VAL A 145 -3.48 5.11 -4.62
N GLU A 146 -2.27 4.62 -4.65
CA GLU A 146 -1.24 4.92 -3.65
C GLU A 146 -0.56 6.27 -3.92
N ASN A 147 -0.37 7.07 -2.89
CA ASN A 147 0.60 8.15 -2.93
C ASN A 147 2.00 7.55 -2.76
N HIS A 148 2.76 7.51 -3.86
CA HIS A 148 4.05 6.82 -3.90
C HIS A 148 5.08 7.53 -4.77
N PHE A 149 6.33 7.62 -4.30
CA PHE A 149 7.44 8.12 -5.11
C PHE A 149 7.64 7.27 -6.37
N GLY A 150 8.17 7.89 -7.42
CA GLY A 150 8.39 7.21 -8.70
C GLY A 150 7.11 6.89 -9.48
N THR A 151 5.96 7.39 -9.05
CA THR A 151 4.67 7.30 -9.75
C THR A 151 4.16 8.69 -10.10
N MET A 152 3.01 8.78 -10.77
CA MET A 152 2.37 10.07 -11.07
C MET A 152 1.58 10.65 -9.88
N THR A 153 1.43 9.91 -8.80
CA THR A 153 0.72 10.34 -7.57
C THR A 153 1.70 10.41 -6.40
N GLN A 154 2.70 11.29 -6.49
CA GLN A 154 3.74 11.42 -5.48
C GLN A 154 3.28 12.19 -4.25
N THR A 155 2.34 13.12 -4.41
CA THR A 155 1.80 13.96 -3.33
C THR A 155 0.36 13.58 -3.00
N ALA A 156 -0.11 14.00 -1.83
CA ALA A 156 -1.52 13.88 -1.47
C ALA A 156 -2.43 14.63 -2.45
N ALA A 157 -1.97 15.80 -2.94
CA ALA A 157 -2.68 16.59 -3.91
C ALA A 157 -2.84 15.89 -5.27
N ASP A 158 -1.76 15.30 -5.82
CA ASP A 158 -1.80 14.55 -7.08
C ASP A 158 -2.74 13.34 -6.94
N THR A 159 -2.63 12.61 -5.83
CA THR A 159 -3.47 11.43 -5.58
C THR A 159 -4.95 11.80 -5.49
N ALA A 160 -5.27 12.85 -4.73
CA ALA A 160 -6.64 13.35 -4.61
C ALA A 160 -7.19 13.88 -5.94
N ALA A 161 -6.35 14.58 -6.73
CA ALA A 161 -6.73 15.08 -8.05
C ALA A 161 -7.13 13.93 -8.97
N LEU A 162 -6.31 12.89 -9.08
CA LEU A 162 -6.60 11.73 -9.92
C LEU A 162 -7.90 11.03 -9.49
N VAL A 163 -8.09 10.76 -8.21
CA VAL A 163 -9.30 10.09 -7.69
C VAL A 163 -10.55 10.93 -7.95
N ARG A 164 -10.47 12.27 -7.79
CA ARG A 164 -11.59 13.18 -8.08
C ARG A 164 -11.90 13.30 -9.58
N GLU A 165 -10.87 13.28 -10.44
CA GLU A 165 -11.07 13.30 -11.90
C GLU A 165 -11.77 12.03 -12.38
N ILE A 166 -11.43 10.86 -11.83
CA ILE A 166 -12.10 9.60 -12.17
C ILE A 166 -13.55 9.57 -11.67
N ALA A 167 -13.82 10.14 -10.50
CA ALA A 167 -15.15 10.30 -9.91
C ALA A 167 -15.98 9.00 -9.86
N GLN A 168 -15.32 7.84 -9.63
CA GLN A 168 -15.97 6.55 -9.50
C GLN A 168 -15.90 6.04 -8.06
N PRO A 169 -16.98 5.51 -7.47
CA PRO A 169 -16.98 5.03 -6.09
C PRO A 169 -15.96 3.92 -5.81
N SER A 170 -15.64 3.11 -6.82
CA SER A 170 -14.65 2.04 -6.76
C SER A 170 -13.20 2.52 -6.82
N VAL A 171 -12.94 3.81 -7.07
CA VAL A 171 -11.57 4.37 -7.08
C VAL A 171 -11.38 5.25 -5.85
N ARG A 172 -10.43 4.88 -5.00
CA ARG A 172 -10.17 5.50 -3.70
C ARG A 172 -8.68 5.76 -3.53
N VAL A 173 -8.31 6.50 -2.49
CA VAL A 173 -6.92 6.71 -2.10
C VAL A 173 -6.43 5.53 -1.26
N LEU A 174 -5.23 5.04 -1.54
CA LEU A 174 -4.40 4.31 -0.59
C LEU A 174 -3.46 5.32 0.06
N TYR A 175 -3.70 5.59 1.33
CA TYR A 175 -2.93 6.53 2.11
C TYR A 175 -1.68 5.87 2.69
N ASP A 176 -0.50 6.43 2.40
CA ASP A 176 0.79 6.04 2.96
C ASP A 176 1.55 7.28 3.43
N GLN A 177 1.49 7.56 4.72
CA GLN A 177 2.15 8.74 5.28
C GLN A 177 3.68 8.65 5.20
N ALA A 178 4.25 7.47 5.33
CA ALA A 178 5.70 7.33 5.26
C ALA A 178 6.24 7.81 3.90
N ASN A 179 5.56 7.44 2.80
CA ASN A 179 5.92 7.93 1.46
C ASN A 179 5.86 9.46 1.36
N LEU A 180 4.81 10.09 1.87
CA LEU A 180 4.66 11.55 1.88
C LEU A 180 5.74 12.23 2.72
N THR A 181 6.01 11.68 3.90
CA THR A 181 6.99 12.24 4.85
C THR A 181 8.40 12.27 4.25
N PHE A 182 8.85 11.19 3.61
CA PHE A 182 10.23 11.15 3.15
C PHE A 182 10.45 11.74 1.75
N THR A 183 9.40 11.85 0.93
CA THR A 183 9.54 12.36 -0.44
C THR A 183 9.36 13.86 -0.57
N HIS A 184 8.45 14.45 0.20
CA HIS A 184 8.03 15.85 0.04
C HIS A 184 7.94 16.61 1.36
N ASP A 185 8.32 15.99 2.48
CA ASP A 185 8.14 16.54 3.83
C ASP A 185 6.67 16.97 4.09
N GLU A 186 5.73 16.21 3.51
CA GLU A 186 4.31 16.50 3.58
C GLU A 186 3.73 15.95 4.90
N SER A 187 3.15 16.82 5.71
CA SER A 187 2.56 16.44 6.99
C SER A 187 1.24 15.68 6.81
N TYR A 188 0.83 14.93 7.83
CA TYR A 188 -0.45 14.26 7.78
C TYR A 188 -1.63 15.25 7.76
N GLU A 189 -1.50 16.41 8.41
CA GLU A 189 -2.53 17.45 8.40
C GLU A 189 -2.76 17.99 6.98
N GLU A 190 -1.68 18.26 6.24
CA GLU A 190 -1.74 18.69 4.84
C GLU A 190 -2.37 17.61 3.96
N ALA A 191 -1.95 16.36 4.15
CA ALA A 191 -2.48 15.22 3.40
C ALA A 191 -3.99 15.02 3.66
N PHE A 192 -4.42 15.02 4.93
CA PHE A 192 -5.84 14.87 5.28
C PHE A 192 -6.71 16.03 4.78
N ALA A 193 -6.17 17.25 4.73
CA ALA A 193 -6.90 18.42 4.22
C ALA A 193 -7.34 18.24 2.74
N VAL A 194 -6.58 17.46 1.94
CA VAL A 194 -6.87 17.27 0.52
C VAL A 194 -7.41 15.90 0.16
N GLN A 195 -7.14 14.85 0.93
CA GLN A 195 -7.53 13.49 0.56
C GLN A 195 -8.25 12.68 1.66
N GLY A 196 -8.45 13.24 2.87
CA GLY A 196 -8.98 12.51 4.01
C GLY A 196 -10.32 11.80 3.76
N ASP A 197 -11.23 12.45 3.03
CA ASP A 197 -12.54 11.92 2.63
C ASP A 197 -12.49 10.89 1.49
N LEU A 198 -11.33 10.76 0.83
CA LEU A 198 -11.12 9.85 -0.30
C LEU A 198 -10.42 8.55 0.11
N ILE A 199 -9.93 8.45 1.34
CA ILE A 199 -9.17 7.29 1.80
C ILE A 199 -10.03 6.03 1.79
N GLY A 200 -9.57 5.00 1.09
CA GLY A 200 -10.19 3.68 1.00
C GLY A 200 -9.29 2.54 1.49
N HIS A 201 -8.01 2.82 1.69
CA HIS A 201 -7.03 1.90 2.26
C HIS A 201 -5.88 2.65 2.91
N VAL A 202 -5.17 2.00 3.84
CA VAL A 202 -4.04 2.61 4.58
C VAL A 202 -2.89 1.62 4.66
N HIS A 203 -1.71 2.04 4.20
CA HIS A 203 -0.45 1.38 4.52
C HIS A 203 0.18 2.02 5.75
N VAL A 204 0.64 1.19 6.65
CA VAL A 204 1.27 1.59 7.92
C VAL A 204 2.74 1.25 7.85
N LYS A 205 3.56 2.27 7.68
CA LYS A 205 5.03 2.20 7.67
C LYS A 205 5.60 3.20 8.68
N ASP A 206 6.82 2.98 9.10
CA ASP A 206 7.55 3.95 9.90
C ASP A 206 9.02 4.04 9.46
N LEU A 207 9.62 5.19 9.69
CA LEU A 207 10.98 5.47 9.27
C LEU A 207 11.66 6.49 10.20
N VAL A 208 12.99 6.58 10.09
CA VAL A 208 13.77 7.69 10.64
C VAL A 208 14.68 8.25 9.56
N PHE A 209 14.94 9.57 9.64
CA PHE A 209 15.98 10.18 8.80
C PHE A 209 17.36 9.89 9.39
N THR A 210 18.32 9.56 8.53
CA THR A 210 19.74 9.38 8.96
C THR A 210 20.41 10.73 9.21
N ASP A 211 20.03 11.74 8.45
CA ASP A 211 20.35 13.16 8.69
C ASP A 211 19.07 13.98 8.52
N PRO A 212 18.49 14.49 9.62
CA PRO A 212 17.25 15.28 9.55
C PRO A 212 17.38 16.59 8.76
N ASN A 213 18.62 17.04 8.48
CA ASN A 213 18.88 18.26 7.74
C ASN A 213 19.19 18.00 6.25
N ALA A 214 19.32 16.73 5.85
CA ALA A 214 19.57 16.39 4.45
C ALA A 214 18.30 16.57 3.62
N ALA A 215 18.42 17.30 2.50
CA ALA A 215 17.34 17.37 1.51
C ALA A 215 17.17 15.97 0.89
N PHE A 216 15.98 15.42 1.02
CA PHE A 216 15.64 14.14 0.41
C PHE A 216 15.35 14.31 -1.09
N ARG A 217 15.82 13.35 -1.90
CA ARG A 217 15.49 13.26 -3.32
C ARG A 217 14.83 11.90 -3.58
N ALA A 218 13.63 11.91 -4.11
CA ALA A 218 12.82 10.70 -4.37
C ALA A 218 13.55 9.61 -5.19
N THR A 219 14.52 10.02 -6.03
CA THR A 219 15.35 9.11 -6.84
C THR A 219 16.44 8.37 -6.05
N GLU A 220 16.74 8.79 -4.84
CA GLU A 220 17.87 8.27 -4.06
C GLU A 220 17.49 7.03 -3.22
N THR A 221 16.20 6.72 -3.04
CA THR A 221 15.77 5.62 -2.16
C THR A 221 16.08 4.23 -2.70
N ALA A 222 15.95 4.01 -4.00
CA ALA A 222 16.02 2.67 -4.58
C ALA A 222 17.40 2.28 -5.13
N ARG A 223 18.37 3.20 -5.19
CA ARG A 223 19.65 2.99 -5.90
C ARG A 223 20.90 3.34 -5.12
N VAL A 224 20.78 3.79 -3.87
CA VAL A 224 21.94 4.14 -3.04
C VAL A 224 22.39 3.00 -2.15
N ASN A 225 23.69 2.94 -1.86
CA ASN A 225 24.22 2.02 -0.85
C ASN A 225 23.56 2.26 0.51
N ALA A 226 23.50 1.22 1.34
CA ALA A 226 22.88 1.31 2.67
C ALA A 226 23.48 2.42 3.56
N SER A 227 24.76 2.79 3.34
CA SER A 227 25.45 3.88 4.04
C SER A 227 25.07 5.29 3.56
N GLU A 228 24.47 5.40 2.37
CA GLU A 228 24.14 6.69 1.72
C GLU A 228 22.64 7.00 1.80
N ARG A 229 21.84 6.08 2.36
CA ARG A 229 20.40 6.25 2.46
C ARG A 229 20.03 7.36 3.44
N ALA A 230 19.19 8.29 2.96
CA ALA A 230 18.67 9.38 3.78
C ALA A 230 17.65 8.92 4.83
N VAL A 231 16.99 7.77 4.60
CA VAL A 231 15.98 7.21 5.50
C VAL A 231 16.26 5.73 5.81
N ARG A 232 15.82 5.30 6.98
CA ARG A 232 15.84 3.89 7.41
C ARG A 232 14.47 3.48 7.89
N SER A 233 14.04 2.30 7.45
CA SER A 233 12.78 1.71 7.88
C SER A 233 12.81 1.38 9.38
N ARG A 234 11.65 1.48 10.03
CA ARG A 234 11.46 1.17 11.45
C ARG A 234 10.18 0.37 11.67
N VAL A 235 10.18 -0.36 12.77
CA VAL A 235 8.94 -0.92 13.32
C VAL A 235 8.01 0.24 13.68
N VAL A 236 6.72 0.07 13.46
CA VAL A 236 5.70 1.10 13.71
C VAL A 236 5.78 1.63 15.14
N GLY A 237 5.79 2.95 15.28
CA GLY A 237 5.93 3.66 16.56
C GLY A 237 7.37 3.86 17.03
N SER A 238 8.37 3.37 16.27
CA SER A 238 9.80 3.58 16.56
C SER A 238 10.45 4.62 15.64
N GLY A 239 9.67 5.24 14.76
CA GLY A 239 10.11 6.23 13.80
C GLY A 239 9.50 7.62 14.05
N VAL A 240 9.43 8.40 12.98
CA VAL A 240 8.96 9.80 13.02
C VAL A 240 7.51 9.97 12.58
N VAL A 241 6.87 8.93 12.03
CA VAL A 241 5.48 9.02 11.56
C VAL A 241 4.54 9.09 12.76
N PRO A 242 3.70 10.14 12.88
CA PRO A 242 2.88 10.38 14.07
C PRO A 242 1.59 9.53 14.07
N TRP A 243 1.73 8.19 14.16
CA TRP A 243 0.62 7.24 14.01
C TRP A 243 -0.55 7.48 14.96
N SER A 244 -0.31 7.91 16.20
CA SER A 244 -1.39 8.20 17.14
C SER A 244 -2.32 9.32 16.63
N GLN A 245 -1.75 10.38 16.07
CA GLN A 245 -2.48 11.50 15.49
C GLN A 245 -3.17 11.11 14.18
N ILE A 246 -2.48 10.33 13.34
CA ILE A 246 -3.01 9.82 12.08
C ILE A 246 -4.24 8.92 12.32
N LEU A 247 -4.17 8.00 13.28
CA LEU A 247 -5.29 7.13 13.63
C LEU A 247 -6.52 7.93 14.11
N ALA A 248 -6.31 8.98 14.90
CA ALA A 248 -7.39 9.88 15.31
C ALA A 248 -8.00 10.61 14.10
N SER A 249 -7.18 11.10 13.18
CA SER A 249 -7.63 11.77 11.95
C SER A 249 -8.37 10.82 11.01
N LEU A 250 -7.92 9.58 10.85
CA LEU A 250 -8.63 8.56 10.07
C LEU A 250 -10.06 8.35 10.60
N LEU A 251 -10.21 8.19 11.92
CA LEU A 251 -11.53 8.03 12.55
C LEU A 251 -12.42 9.28 12.39
N GLN A 252 -11.84 10.48 12.46
CA GLN A 252 -12.57 11.74 12.25
C GLN A 252 -13.09 11.87 10.80
N HIS A 253 -12.36 11.34 9.81
CA HIS A 253 -12.75 11.30 8.40
C HIS A 253 -13.58 10.05 8.03
N GLY A 254 -14.02 9.27 9.02
CA GLY A 254 -14.90 8.12 8.84
C GLY A 254 -14.21 6.85 8.36
N TYR A 255 -12.89 6.80 8.37
CA TYR A 255 -12.15 5.57 8.06
C TYR A 255 -12.01 4.69 9.31
N ASP A 256 -12.66 3.54 9.31
CA ASP A 256 -12.57 2.52 10.37
C ASP A 256 -12.52 1.11 9.76
N ASP A 257 -11.55 0.89 8.88
CA ASP A 257 -11.39 -0.37 8.15
C ASP A 257 -10.01 -1.00 8.45
N VAL A 258 -9.27 -1.42 7.46
CA VAL A 258 -8.01 -2.16 7.58
C VAL A 258 -6.81 -1.21 7.56
N LEU A 259 -5.89 -1.42 8.50
CA LEU A 259 -4.55 -0.86 8.52
C LEU A 259 -3.58 -1.96 8.11
N SER A 260 -2.94 -1.84 6.95
CA SER A 260 -1.99 -2.83 6.44
C SER A 260 -0.56 -2.47 6.83
N ILE A 261 0.04 -3.24 7.72
CA ILE A 261 1.42 -3.05 8.17
C ILE A 261 2.35 -3.50 7.06
N GLU A 262 3.05 -2.54 6.45
CA GLU A 262 4.01 -2.80 5.38
C GLU A 262 5.45 -2.62 5.89
N LEU A 263 6.03 -3.70 6.40
CA LEU A 263 7.45 -3.72 6.74
C LEU A 263 8.25 -3.87 5.44
N GLU A 264 9.14 -2.93 5.17
CA GLU A 264 10.00 -2.97 3.97
C GLU A 264 11.19 -3.96 4.11
N TYR A 265 10.98 -5.08 4.77
CA TYR A 265 12.01 -6.08 5.04
C TYR A 265 12.63 -6.66 3.77
N ARG A 266 11.87 -6.78 2.68
CA ARG A 266 12.38 -7.22 1.39
C ARG A 266 13.53 -6.35 0.88
N TRP A 267 13.40 -5.03 1.06
CA TRP A 267 14.36 -4.07 0.53
C TRP A 267 15.43 -3.69 1.54
N HIS A 268 15.08 -3.73 2.81
CA HIS A 268 15.89 -3.18 3.89
C HIS A 268 15.94 -4.10 5.11
N PRO A 269 16.32 -5.39 4.95
CA PRO A 269 16.32 -6.34 6.07
C PRO A 269 17.26 -5.94 7.22
N GLN A 270 18.29 -5.13 6.94
CA GLN A 270 19.22 -4.64 7.96
C GLN A 270 18.66 -3.51 8.84
N ASP A 271 17.53 -2.93 8.47
CA ASP A 271 16.90 -1.82 9.22
C ASP A 271 15.84 -2.31 10.20
N LEU A 272 15.37 -3.52 10.03
CA LEU A 272 14.23 -4.11 10.72
C LEU A 272 14.61 -5.39 11.46
N PRO A 273 13.94 -5.74 12.56
CA PRO A 273 14.07 -7.07 13.15
C PRO A 273 13.53 -8.16 12.21
N ALA A 274 13.66 -9.42 12.58
CA ALA A 274 13.06 -10.53 11.84
C ALA A 274 11.55 -10.29 11.66
N PRO A 275 10.94 -10.77 10.54
CA PRO A 275 9.53 -10.53 10.27
C PRO A 275 8.57 -10.86 11.42
N GLU A 276 8.84 -11.97 12.11
CA GLU A 276 8.04 -12.43 13.25
C GLU A 276 8.00 -11.40 14.38
N ASP A 277 9.16 -10.83 14.72
CA ASP A 277 9.30 -9.83 15.77
C ASP A 277 8.75 -8.49 15.28
N GLY A 278 9.09 -8.07 14.06
CA GLY A 278 8.67 -6.79 13.50
C GLY A 278 7.14 -6.66 13.39
N PHE A 279 6.45 -7.71 12.95
CA PHE A 279 4.98 -7.70 12.93
C PHE A 279 4.39 -7.74 14.33
N SER A 280 4.91 -8.58 15.24
CA SER A 280 4.41 -8.68 16.61
C SER A 280 4.55 -7.35 17.36
N GLU A 281 5.68 -6.68 17.24
CA GLU A 281 5.93 -5.35 17.84
C GLU A 281 4.98 -4.30 17.26
N SER A 282 4.85 -4.25 15.93
CA SER A 282 3.95 -3.30 15.25
C SER A 282 2.50 -3.50 15.66
N VAL A 283 2.03 -4.75 15.74
CA VAL A 283 0.67 -5.09 16.22
C VAL A 283 0.46 -4.61 17.65
N SER A 284 1.41 -4.88 18.55
CA SER A 284 1.32 -4.47 19.95
C SER A 284 1.18 -2.95 20.09
N VAL A 285 2.01 -2.19 19.37
CA VAL A 285 1.98 -0.73 19.39
C VAL A 285 0.67 -0.19 18.83
N LEU A 286 0.24 -0.64 17.66
CA LEU A 286 -1.00 -0.17 17.04
C LEU A 286 -2.24 -0.50 17.87
N ARG A 287 -2.32 -1.69 18.45
CA ARG A 287 -3.44 -2.06 19.34
C ARG A 287 -3.48 -1.18 20.59
N SER A 288 -2.32 -0.86 21.18
CA SER A 288 -2.24 0.09 22.30
C SER A 288 -2.74 1.48 21.90
N MET A 289 -2.31 2.00 20.74
CA MET A 289 -2.78 3.30 20.24
C MET A 289 -4.29 3.31 20.00
N LEU A 290 -4.85 2.26 19.39
CA LEU A 290 -6.29 2.13 19.13
C LEU A 290 -7.10 2.02 20.44
N THR A 291 -6.59 1.31 21.44
CA THR A 291 -7.25 1.21 22.76
C THR A 291 -7.31 2.60 23.43
N ASN A 292 -6.19 3.33 23.47
CA ASN A 292 -6.13 4.67 24.05
C ASN A 292 -7.10 5.64 23.34
N LEU A 293 -7.22 5.56 22.01
CA LEU A 293 -8.17 6.38 21.26
C LEU A 293 -9.64 6.03 21.59
N ALA A 294 -9.95 4.76 21.80
CA ALA A 294 -11.29 4.34 22.18
C ALA A 294 -11.67 4.84 23.59
N GLU A 295 -10.72 4.84 24.54
CA GLU A 295 -10.93 5.35 25.89
C GLU A 295 -11.22 6.87 25.89
N VAL A 296 -10.42 7.63 25.10
CA VAL A 296 -10.62 9.10 24.99
C VAL A 296 -11.99 9.45 24.37
N ARG A 297 -12.49 8.64 23.43
CA ARG A 297 -13.81 8.87 22.80
C ARG A 297 -14.99 8.54 23.72
N ASN A 298 -14.79 7.70 24.73
CA ASN A 298 -15.83 7.28 25.68
C ASN A 298 -15.82 8.10 26.98
N ALA A 299 -14.84 8.98 27.18
CA ALA A 299 -14.72 9.87 28.34
C ALA A 299 -15.33 11.25 28.06
#